data_d3d735d99d27e638bdc31ffc7c6997ea
#
_entry.id   d3d735d99d27e638bdc31ffc7c6997ea
#
_cell.length_a   1.000
_cell.length_b   1.000
_cell.length_c   1.000
_cell.angle_alpha   90.00
_cell.angle_beta   90.00
_cell.angle_gamma   90.00
#
_symmetry.space_group_name_H-M   'P 1'
#
loop_
_entity.id
_entity.type
_entity.pdbx_description
1 polymer ?
#
loop_
_entity_poly.entity_id
_entity_poly.type
_entity_poly.pdbx_seq_one_letter_code
_entity_poly.pdbx_strand_id
1 'polypeptide(L)'
;MVAAAGPVSAKDKVHYLAVHVDDSNPATMNLALNNVQNVRTYYASKGEKAIVEVVAYGPGLKMYMADSPVKARIETMALESSEVQFSACANTHRKMSEKAGKDIPLLVEAKMVPSGVIRLIELQEGGYSYLRP
;
A
#
# COMPACT_ATOMS: atom_id res chain seq x y z
N MET A 1 -15.60 -9.12 -34.68
CA MET A 1 -16.82 -8.61 -34.04
C MET A 1 -16.55 -8.40 -32.56
N VAL A 2 -16.69 -7.21 -32.12
CA VAL A 2 -16.59 -6.92 -30.70
C VAL A 2 -17.92 -7.26 -30.07
N ALA A 3 -17.92 -8.21 -29.14
CA ALA A 3 -19.08 -8.40 -28.30
C ALA A 3 -19.34 -7.08 -27.57
N ALA A 4 -20.50 -6.54 -27.75
CA ALA A 4 -20.90 -5.36 -26.99
C ALA A 4 -20.82 -5.74 -25.52
N ALA A 5 -19.83 -5.21 -24.84
CA ALA A 5 -19.78 -5.35 -23.41
C ALA A 5 -20.99 -4.63 -22.86
N GLY A 6 -21.89 -5.35 -22.24
CA GLY A 6 -22.95 -4.73 -21.46
C GLY A 6 -22.34 -3.86 -20.36
N PRO A 7 -23.13 -3.01 -19.70
CA PRO A 7 -22.63 -2.22 -18.58
C PRO A 7 -22.04 -3.16 -17.51
N VAL A 8 -20.83 -2.81 -17.03
CA VAL A 8 -20.18 -3.57 -15.97
C VAL A 8 -21.05 -3.49 -14.72
N SER A 9 -21.38 -4.65 -14.16
CA SER A 9 -22.10 -4.72 -12.89
C SER A 9 -21.28 -4.05 -11.79
N ALA A 10 -21.93 -3.40 -10.83
CA ALA A 10 -21.24 -2.75 -9.71
C ALA A 10 -20.29 -3.70 -8.99
N LYS A 11 -20.69 -4.97 -8.79
CA LYS A 11 -19.86 -5.98 -8.12
C LYS A 11 -18.63 -6.40 -8.94
N ASP A 12 -18.62 -6.14 -10.26
CA ASP A 12 -17.48 -6.42 -11.12
C ASP A 12 -16.57 -5.21 -11.28
N LYS A 13 -16.96 -4.06 -10.72
CA LYS A 13 -16.16 -2.86 -10.80
C LYS A 13 -15.06 -2.87 -9.74
N VAL A 14 -13.84 -2.60 -10.19
CA VAL A 14 -12.67 -2.60 -9.33
C VAL A 14 -11.98 -1.25 -9.44
N HIS A 15 -11.65 -0.68 -8.28
CA HIS A 15 -10.90 0.57 -8.18
C HIS A 15 -9.49 0.23 -7.71
N TYR A 16 -8.50 0.94 -8.23
CA TYR A 16 -7.10 0.68 -7.92
C TYR A 16 -6.47 1.93 -7.33
N LEU A 17 -5.85 1.80 -6.15
CA LEU A 17 -5.26 2.92 -5.42
C LEU A 17 -3.85 2.60 -4.97
N ALA A 18 -2.90 3.47 -5.33
CA ALA A 18 -1.55 3.46 -4.80
C ALA A 18 -1.43 4.53 -3.72
N VAL A 19 -1.13 4.12 -2.50
CA VAL A 19 -0.93 5.03 -1.37
C VAL A 19 0.57 5.15 -1.11
N HIS A 20 1.06 6.38 -1.04
CA HIS A 20 2.47 6.68 -0.91
C HIS A 20 2.76 7.19 0.51
N VAL A 21 3.68 6.52 1.21
CA VAL A 21 4.13 6.94 2.55
C VAL A 21 5.63 7.18 2.51
N ASP A 22 6.05 8.44 2.71
CA ASP A 22 7.45 8.83 2.63
C ASP A 22 7.95 9.59 3.85
N ASP A 23 7.19 9.65 4.92
CA ASP A 23 7.66 10.23 6.18
C ASP A 23 7.45 9.28 7.36
N SER A 24 8.14 9.55 8.47
CA SER A 24 8.12 8.70 9.65
C SER A 24 7.11 9.14 10.71
N ASN A 25 6.26 10.11 10.40
CA ASN A 25 5.27 10.62 11.35
C ASN A 25 4.16 9.57 11.57
N PRO A 26 3.95 9.11 12.82
CA PRO A 26 2.86 8.17 13.11
C PRO A 26 1.49 8.66 12.66
N ALA A 27 1.25 9.97 12.72
CA ALA A 27 -0.03 10.55 12.28
C ALA A 27 -0.25 10.33 10.79
N THR A 28 0.79 10.49 9.97
CA THR A 28 0.72 10.23 8.52
C THR A 28 0.46 8.75 8.24
N MET A 29 1.13 7.86 8.95
CA MET A 29 0.93 6.41 8.81
C MET A 29 -0.50 6.01 9.16
N ASN A 30 -1.03 6.54 10.25
CA ASN A 30 -2.41 6.28 10.64
C ASN A 30 -3.40 6.86 9.63
N LEU A 31 -3.12 8.05 9.12
CA LEU A 31 -3.96 8.66 8.08
C LEU A 31 -3.97 7.82 6.82
N ALA A 32 -2.82 7.31 6.40
CA ALA A 32 -2.73 6.42 5.25
C ALA A 32 -3.63 5.19 5.41
N LEU A 33 -3.57 4.54 6.57
CA LEU A 33 -4.41 3.36 6.83
C LEU A 33 -5.89 3.72 6.96
N ASN A 34 -6.21 4.89 7.53
CA ASN A 34 -7.58 5.39 7.56
C ASN A 34 -8.11 5.59 6.15
N ASN A 35 -7.30 6.16 5.27
CA ASN A 35 -7.69 6.37 3.87
C ASN A 35 -7.95 5.05 3.16
N VAL A 36 -7.11 4.04 3.38
CA VAL A 36 -7.32 2.69 2.84
C VAL A 36 -8.66 2.14 3.30
N GLN A 37 -8.94 2.22 4.59
CA GLN A 37 -10.21 1.73 5.14
C GLN A 37 -11.41 2.48 4.56
N ASN A 38 -11.33 3.80 4.48
CA ASN A 38 -12.41 4.63 3.95
C ASN A 38 -12.72 4.30 2.50
N VAL A 39 -11.69 4.16 1.67
CA VAL A 39 -11.85 3.83 0.25
C VAL A 39 -12.51 2.46 0.10
N ARG A 40 -12.02 1.46 0.82
CA ARG A 40 -12.56 0.10 0.75
C ARG A 40 -13.99 0.03 1.25
N THR A 41 -14.29 0.67 2.37
CA THR A 41 -15.64 0.70 2.94
C THR A 41 -16.63 1.40 2.00
N TYR A 42 -16.20 2.52 1.43
CA TYR A 42 -17.06 3.27 0.50
C TYR A 42 -17.45 2.42 -0.71
N TYR A 43 -16.48 1.85 -1.38
CA TYR A 43 -16.77 1.05 -2.57
C TYR A 43 -17.49 -0.24 -2.25
N ALA A 44 -17.18 -0.88 -1.11
CA ALA A 44 -17.91 -2.06 -0.66
C ALA A 44 -19.40 -1.76 -0.45
N SER A 45 -19.73 -0.57 0.04
CA SER A 45 -21.13 -0.17 0.21
C SER A 45 -21.90 -0.08 -1.11
N LYS A 46 -21.18 0.02 -2.21
CA LYS A 46 -21.74 0.03 -3.57
C LYS A 46 -21.64 -1.32 -4.26
N GLY A 47 -21.15 -2.35 -3.56
CA GLY A 47 -20.90 -3.66 -4.15
C GLY A 47 -19.67 -3.70 -5.05
N GLU A 48 -18.75 -2.74 -4.92
CA GLU A 48 -17.55 -2.62 -5.74
C GLU A 48 -16.32 -2.95 -4.90
N LYS A 49 -15.21 -3.29 -5.56
CA LYS A 49 -13.94 -3.61 -4.89
C LYS A 49 -12.96 -2.47 -4.99
N ALA A 50 -12.05 -2.39 -4.03
CA ALA A 50 -10.90 -1.50 -4.10
C ALA A 50 -9.64 -2.32 -3.80
N ILE A 51 -8.73 -2.35 -4.76
CA ILE A 51 -7.41 -2.98 -4.62
C ILE A 51 -6.43 -1.86 -4.28
N VAL A 52 -5.72 -2.01 -3.17
CA VAL A 52 -4.86 -0.95 -2.65
C VAL A 52 -3.44 -1.49 -2.45
N GLU A 53 -2.46 -0.73 -2.88
CA GLU A 53 -1.07 -1.00 -2.55
C GLU A 53 -0.49 0.20 -1.81
N VAL A 54 0.02 -0.03 -0.60
CA VAL A 54 0.65 1.00 0.22
C VAL A 54 2.16 0.87 0.07
N VAL A 55 2.76 1.85 -0.59
CA VAL A 55 4.19 1.84 -0.91
C VAL A 55 4.91 2.80 0.03
N ALA A 56 5.88 2.28 0.79
CA ALA A 56 6.68 3.07 1.70
C ALA A 56 8.15 3.07 1.30
N TYR A 57 8.76 4.25 1.28
CA TYR A 57 10.19 4.42 1.02
C TYR A 57 10.75 5.60 1.84
N GLY A 58 12.08 5.75 1.84
CA GLY A 58 12.73 6.77 2.64
C GLY A 58 12.33 6.65 4.12
N PRO A 59 12.12 7.77 4.82
CA PRO A 59 11.70 7.73 6.22
C PRO A 59 10.38 6.98 6.45
N GLY A 60 9.54 6.87 5.43
CA GLY A 60 8.27 6.12 5.50
C GLY A 60 8.45 4.63 5.71
N LEU A 61 9.63 4.09 5.42
CA LEU A 61 9.90 2.66 5.65
C LEU A 61 9.73 2.27 7.12
N LYS A 62 9.82 3.21 8.03
CA LYS A 62 9.53 3.01 9.46
C LYS A 62 8.18 2.34 9.68
N MET A 63 7.23 2.58 8.81
CA MET A 63 5.91 1.97 8.84
C MET A 63 5.98 0.43 8.86
N TYR A 64 7.00 -0.14 8.22
CA TYR A 64 7.16 -1.58 8.07
C TYR A 64 8.28 -2.16 8.94
N MET A 65 8.86 -1.37 9.83
CA MET A 65 9.91 -1.86 10.72
C MET A 65 9.29 -2.53 11.97
N ALA A 66 10.10 -3.31 12.68
CA ALA A 66 9.63 -4.07 13.83
C ALA A 66 9.00 -3.20 14.94
N ASP A 67 9.43 -1.95 15.06
CA ASP A 67 8.89 -0.99 16.01
C ASP A 67 7.88 -0.02 15.39
N SER A 68 7.26 -0.38 14.28
CA SER A 68 6.27 0.44 13.62
C SER A 68 5.14 0.84 14.56
N PRO A 69 4.76 2.13 14.60
CA PRO A 69 3.64 2.58 15.43
C PRO A 69 2.28 2.06 14.92
N VAL A 70 2.24 1.53 13.71
CA VAL A 70 1.01 0.99 13.12
C VAL A 70 1.09 -0.52 12.85
N LYS A 71 2.04 -1.19 13.47
CA LYS A 71 2.26 -2.64 13.29
C LYS A 71 0.98 -3.45 13.47
N ALA A 72 0.26 -3.23 14.57
CA ALA A 72 -0.96 -3.98 14.86
C ALA A 72 -2.04 -3.75 13.80
N ARG A 73 -2.16 -2.52 13.30
CA ARG A 73 -3.13 -2.21 12.24
C ARG A 73 -2.78 -2.91 10.93
N ILE A 74 -1.49 -2.94 10.57
CA ILE A 74 -1.03 -3.62 9.35
C ILE A 74 -1.31 -5.11 9.45
N GLU A 75 -0.98 -5.72 10.58
CA GLU A 75 -1.22 -7.15 10.81
C GLU A 75 -2.71 -7.48 10.68
N THR A 76 -3.57 -6.68 11.31
CA THR A 76 -5.02 -6.87 11.23
C THR A 76 -5.54 -6.71 9.80
N MET A 77 -5.12 -5.66 9.10
CA MET A 77 -5.57 -5.43 7.73
C MET A 77 -5.13 -6.54 6.78
N ALA A 78 -3.91 -7.05 6.95
CA ALA A 78 -3.41 -8.14 6.13
C ALA A 78 -4.18 -9.45 6.38
N LEU A 79 -4.60 -9.69 7.61
CA LEU A 79 -5.43 -10.86 7.95
C LEU A 79 -6.84 -10.73 7.39
N GLU A 80 -7.41 -9.53 7.38
CA GLU A 80 -8.78 -9.30 6.94
C GLU A 80 -8.95 -9.35 5.43
N SER A 81 -7.93 -8.99 4.68
CA SER A 81 -8.07 -8.89 3.23
C SER A 81 -6.75 -9.03 2.48
N SER A 82 -6.78 -9.80 1.39
CA SER A 82 -5.69 -9.87 0.42
C SER A 82 -5.72 -8.72 -0.59
N GLU A 83 -6.72 -7.85 -0.51
CA GLU A 83 -6.88 -6.73 -1.44
C GLU A 83 -6.04 -5.50 -1.06
N VAL A 84 -5.39 -5.55 0.10
CA VAL A 84 -4.43 -4.53 0.52
C VAL A 84 -3.04 -5.15 0.53
N GLN A 85 -2.14 -4.59 -0.26
CA GLN A 85 -0.74 -5.01 -0.28
C GLN A 85 0.13 -3.93 0.33
N PHE A 86 1.09 -4.32 1.15
CA PHE A 86 2.09 -3.44 1.74
C PHE A 86 3.42 -3.68 1.06
N SER A 87 4.01 -2.64 0.47
CA SER A 87 5.22 -2.75 -0.34
C SER A 87 6.33 -1.88 0.23
N ALA A 88 7.48 -2.51 0.49
CA ALA A 88 8.64 -1.87 1.09
C ALA A 88 9.74 -1.67 0.04
N CYS A 89 10.30 -0.47 -0.01
CA CYS A 89 11.38 -0.13 -0.93
C CYS A 89 12.68 -0.83 -0.54
N ALA A 90 13.15 -1.75 -1.39
CA ALA A 90 14.40 -2.46 -1.14
C ALA A 90 15.61 -1.52 -1.13
N ASN A 91 15.60 -0.49 -1.98
CA ASN A 91 16.68 0.48 -2.03
C ASN A 91 16.83 1.24 -0.70
N THR A 92 15.71 1.69 -0.12
CA THR A 92 15.73 2.33 1.19
C THR A 92 16.16 1.35 2.27
N HIS A 93 15.62 0.13 2.25
CA HIS A 93 15.98 -0.90 3.22
C HIS A 93 17.47 -1.20 3.20
N ARG A 94 18.07 -1.34 2.01
CA ARG A 94 19.50 -1.58 1.87
C ARG A 94 20.31 -0.45 2.47
N LYS A 95 19.97 0.79 2.16
CA LYS A 95 20.71 1.96 2.68
C LYS A 95 20.60 2.07 4.20
N MET A 96 19.42 1.85 4.74
CA MET A 96 19.22 1.88 6.20
C MET A 96 19.96 0.74 6.89
N SER A 97 19.97 -0.45 6.30
CA SER A 97 20.68 -1.61 6.82
C SER A 97 22.19 -1.40 6.81
N GLU A 98 22.73 -0.83 5.74
CA GLU A 98 24.15 -0.47 5.65
C GLU A 98 24.53 0.52 6.76
N LYS A 99 23.71 1.55 6.95
CA LYS A 99 23.96 2.56 7.99
C LYS A 99 23.87 1.97 9.40
N ALA A 100 22.97 1.03 9.61
CA ALA A 100 22.79 0.36 10.90
C ALA A 100 23.85 -0.72 11.16
N GLY A 101 24.60 -1.13 10.13
CA GLY A 101 25.57 -2.21 10.23
C GLY A 101 24.95 -3.59 10.39
N LYS A 102 23.68 -3.73 10.06
CA LYS A 102 22.96 -5.02 10.12
C LYS A 102 21.70 -4.96 9.27
N ASP A 103 21.20 -6.11 8.89
CA ASP A 103 19.91 -6.22 8.22
C ASP A 103 18.80 -5.76 9.16
N ILE A 104 18.04 -4.74 8.73
CA ILE A 104 16.90 -4.24 9.50
C ILE A 104 15.72 -5.16 9.28
N PRO A 105 15.15 -5.75 10.37
CA PRO A 105 13.97 -6.60 10.22
C PRO A 105 12.75 -5.78 9.76
N LEU A 106 12.01 -6.33 8.81
CA LEU A 106 10.74 -5.75 8.38
C LEU A 106 9.59 -6.68 8.74
N LEU A 107 8.39 -6.12 8.83
CA LEU A 107 7.18 -6.90 9.07
C LEU A 107 6.99 -7.91 7.93
N VAL A 108 6.54 -9.11 8.27
CA VAL A 108 6.32 -10.17 7.27
C VAL A 108 5.22 -9.80 6.27
N GLU A 109 4.31 -8.91 6.65
CA GLU A 109 3.25 -8.40 5.78
C GLU A 109 3.77 -7.49 4.67
N ALA A 110 4.95 -6.92 4.85
CA ALA A 110 5.55 -6.03 3.86
C ALA A 110 6.32 -6.84 2.83
N LYS A 111 5.96 -6.68 1.56
CA LYS A 111 6.67 -7.30 0.44
C LYS A 111 7.70 -6.33 -0.10
N MET A 112 8.88 -6.85 -0.41
CA MET A 112 9.94 -6.02 -1.01
C MET A 112 9.65 -5.73 -2.47
N VAL A 113 9.81 -4.46 -2.85
CA VAL A 113 9.86 -4.04 -4.25
C VAL A 113 11.23 -3.40 -4.50
N PRO A 114 11.80 -3.51 -5.70
CA PRO A 114 13.17 -3.00 -5.96
C PRO A 114 13.35 -1.51 -5.62
N SER A 115 12.35 -0.70 -5.95
CA SER A 115 12.36 0.74 -5.69
C SER A 115 10.93 1.21 -5.47
N GLY A 116 10.69 1.93 -4.39
CA GLY A 116 9.35 2.46 -4.09
C GLY A 116 8.89 3.47 -5.13
N VAL A 117 9.78 4.38 -5.57
CA VAL A 117 9.40 5.38 -6.57
C VAL A 117 9.09 4.74 -7.91
N ILE A 118 9.87 3.74 -8.32
CA ILE A 118 9.60 3.00 -9.56
C ILE A 118 8.29 2.22 -9.43
N ARG A 119 8.06 1.59 -8.28
CA ARG A 119 6.81 0.87 -8.06
C ARG A 119 5.59 1.79 -8.19
N LEU A 120 5.66 3.01 -7.66
CA LEU A 120 4.58 3.97 -7.80
C LEU A 120 4.34 4.36 -9.27
N ILE A 121 5.40 4.51 -10.05
CA ILE A 121 5.28 4.79 -11.48
C ILE A 121 4.58 3.62 -12.18
N GLU A 122 5.03 2.40 -11.92
CA GLU A 122 4.44 1.20 -12.52
C GLU A 122 2.95 1.06 -12.19
N LEU A 123 2.58 1.32 -10.93
CA LEU A 123 1.18 1.26 -10.50
C LEU A 123 0.33 2.29 -11.24
N GLN A 124 0.82 3.52 -11.33
CA GLN A 124 0.11 4.58 -12.04
C GLN A 124 0.00 4.30 -13.53
N GLU A 125 1.04 3.79 -14.15
CA GLU A 125 1.00 3.37 -15.55
C GLU A 125 0.03 2.20 -15.76
N GLY A 126 -0.16 1.37 -14.74
CA GLY A 126 -1.12 0.27 -14.73
C GLY A 126 -2.54 0.69 -14.38
N GLY A 127 -2.82 1.96 -14.23
CA GLY A 127 -4.19 2.46 -14.01
C GLY A 127 -4.55 2.73 -12.55
N TYR A 128 -3.59 2.66 -11.62
CA TYR A 128 -3.85 3.01 -10.23
C TYR A 128 -3.96 4.52 -10.05
N SER A 129 -4.95 4.95 -9.27
CA SER A 129 -4.96 6.31 -8.76
C SER A 129 -3.88 6.48 -7.70
N TYR A 130 -3.38 7.69 -7.54
CA TYR A 130 -2.28 7.96 -6.61
C TYR A 130 -2.75 8.86 -5.47
N LEU A 131 -2.40 8.49 -4.24
CA LEU A 131 -2.70 9.28 -3.05
C LEU A 131 -1.46 9.36 -2.16
N ARG A 132 -1.10 10.57 -1.79
CA ARG A 132 -0.09 10.83 -0.76
C ARG A 132 -0.78 11.52 0.42
N PRO A 133 -0.93 10.83 1.54
CA PRO A 133 -1.59 11.38 2.73
C PRO A 133 -0.84 12.54 3.36
#